data_1e44685361718d2e24c56119e4363515
#
_entry.id   1e44685361718d2e24c56119e4363515
#
_cell.length_a   1.000
_cell.length_b   1.000
_cell.length_c   1.000
_cell.angle_alpha   90.00
_cell.angle_beta   90.00
_cell.angle_gamma   90.00
#
_symmetry.space_group_name_H-M   'P 1'
#
loop_
_entity.id
_entity.type
_entity.pdbx_description
1 polymer ?
#
loop_
_entity_poly.entity_id
_entity_poly.type
_entity_poly.pdbx_seq_one_letter_code
_entity_poly.pdbx_strand_id
1 'polypeptide(L)'
;MKIYIKYMVSRRCIMMVKSNLEEIGIKYSSVQLGEIETLEKISIEQQEQLRTILLKSGLELMDDKKAIQIEQIKIIIIELIHHSREELKVNFSDYLSKKLNNNYTYLANLFSEAEGITIE
;
A
#
# COMPACT_ATOMS: atom_id res chain seq x y z
N MET A 1 -8.84 6.82 -10.15
CA MET A 1 -9.08 6.80 -8.69
C MET A 1 -8.09 5.87 -8.02
N LYS A 2 -7.49 6.31 -6.93
CA LYS A 2 -6.56 5.47 -6.16
C LYS A 2 -7.29 4.77 -5.02
N ILE A 3 -7.03 3.47 -4.88
CA ILE A 3 -7.59 2.64 -3.82
C ILE A 3 -6.43 2.01 -3.07
N TYR A 4 -6.48 2.02 -1.75
CA TYR A 4 -5.39 1.55 -0.90
C TYR A 4 -5.79 0.26 -0.20
N ILE A 5 -4.84 -0.68 -0.14
CA ILE A 5 -5.08 -2.03 0.38
C ILE A 5 -4.02 -2.40 1.41
N LYS A 6 -4.46 -2.94 2.53
CA LYS A 6 -3.61 -3.42 3.62
C LYS A 6 -3.24 -4.89 3.41
N TYR A 7 -2.06 -5.25 3.88
CA TYR A 7 -1.51 -6.62 3.88
C TYR A 7 -0.99 -7.13 2.55
N MET A 8 -0.84 -6.28 1.54
CA MET A 8 -0.17 -6.66 0.30
C MET A 8 1.35 -6.65 0.53
N VAL A 9 1.98 -7.81 0.52
CA VAL A 9 3.41 -7.92 0.84
C VAL A 9 4.23 -8.60 -0.26
N SER A 10 3.59 -9.14 -1.29
CA SER A 10 4.28 -9.89 -2.32
C SER A 10 3.62 -9.72 -3.68
N ARG A 11 4.35 -10.16 -4.71
CA ARG A 11 3.84 -10.16 -6.08
C ARG A 11 2.59 -11.02 -6.24
N ARG A 12 2.44 -12.07 -5.44
CA ARG A 12 1.23 -12.90 -5.43
C ARG A 12 0.01 -12.08 -5.07
N CYS A 13 0.15 -11.16 -4.12
CA CYS A 13 -0.95 -10.26 -3.73
C CYS A 13 -1.36 -9.38 -4.90
N ILE A 14 -0.40 -8.86 -5.66
CA ILE A 14 -0.69 -8.06 -6.85
C ILE A 14 -1.50 -8.87 -7.87
N MET A 15 -1.08 -10.10 -8.15
CA MET A 15 -1.77 -10.98 -9.09
C MET A 15 -3.18 -11.32 -8.61
N MET A 16 -3.33 -11.59 -7.32
CA MET A 16 -4.62 -11.89 -6.70
C MET A 16 -5.57 -10.70 -6.82
N VAL A 17 -5.09 -9.49 -6.54
CA VAL A 17 -5.89 -8.27 -6.64
C VAL A 17 -6.32 -8.03 -8.08
N LYS A 18 -5.42 -8.20 -9.05
CA LYS A 18 -5.79 -8.08 -10.47
C LYS A 18 -6.90 -9.04 -10.85
N SER A 19 -6.80 -10.28 -10.42
CA SER A 19 -7.82 -11.30 -10.66
C SER A 19 -9.16 -10.90 -10.03
N ASN A 20 -9.13 -10.41 -8.79
CA ASN A 20 -10.33 -9.95 -8.08
C ASN A 20 -11.00 -8.77 -8.80
N LEU A 21 -10.21 -7.82 -9.29
CA LEU A 21 -10.75 -6.67 -10.03
C LEU A 21 -11.41 -7.11 -11.33
N GLU A 22 -10.79 -8.05 -12.04
CA GLU A 22 -11.35 -8.60 -13.29
C GLU A 22 -12.67 -9.33 -13.02
N GLU A 23 -12.74 -10.10 -11.93
CA GLU A 23 -13.93 -10.85 -11.55
C GLU A 23 -15.14 -9.95 -11.31
N ILE A 24 -14.94 -8.80 -10.67
CA ILE A 24 -16.03 -7.86 -10.38
C ILE A 24 -16.18 -6.76 -11.45
N GLY A 25 -15.39 -6.81 -12.52
CA GLY A 25 -15.53 -5.91 -13.65
C GLY A 25 -14.99 -4.50 -13.45
N ILE A 26 -14.05 -4.30 -12.53
CA ILE A 26 -13.41 -3.01 -12.34
C ILE A 26 -12.19 -2.91 -13.25
N LYS A 27 -12.17 -1.88 -14.09
CA LYS A 27 -11.04 -1.60 -14.98
C LYS A 27 -9.98 -0.80 -14.24
N TYR A 28 -8.72 -1.18 -14.40
CA TYR A 28 -7.60 -0.54 -13.72
C TYR A 28 -6.46 -0.26 -14.68
N SER A 29 -5.66 0.76 -14.39
CA SER A 29 -4.44 1.07 -15.13
C SER A 29 -3.22 0.43 -14.51
N SER A 30 -3.19 0.29 -13.20
CA SER A 30 -2.07 -0.33 -12.49
C SER A 30 -2.50 -0.92 -11.15
N VAL A 31 -1.78 -1.96 -10.73
CA VAL A 31 -1.88 -2.54 -9.39
C VAL A 31 -0.45 -2.68 -8.86
N GLN A 32 -0.20 -2.06 -7.72
CA GLN A 32 1.09 -2.14 -7.03
C GLN A 32 0.85 -2.61 -5.60
N LEU A 33 1.93 -2.87 -4.87
CA LEU A 33 1.80 -3.22 -3.46
C LEU A 33 1.07 -2.09 -2.71
N GLY A 34 -0.08 -2.44 -2.16
CA GLY A 34 -0.87 -1.52 -1.34
C GLY A 34 -1.69 -0.50 -2.10
N GLU A 35 -1.67 -0.49 -3.44
CA GLU A 35 -2.33 0.55 -4.21
C GLU A 35 -2.88 0.05 -5.54
N ILE A 36 -4.10 0.47 -5.85
CA ILE A 36 -4.74 0.24 -7.16
C ILE A 36 -5.04 1.60 -7.76
N GLU A 37 -4.72 1.77 -9.05
CA GLU A 37 -5.17 2.92 -9.82
C GLU A 37 -6.25 2.45 -10.78
N THR A 38 -7.51 2.85 -10.55
CA THR A 38 -8.62 2.50 -11.43
C THR A 38 -8.72 3.50 -12.58
N LEU A 39 -9.24 3.06 -13.72
CA LEU A 39 -9.44 3.94 -14.88
C LEU A 39 -10.57 4.93 -14.63
N GLU A 40 -11.60 4.51 -13.91
CA GLU A 40 -12.75 5.35 -13.60
C GLU A 40 -13.06 5.28 -12.11
N LYS A 41 -13.85 6.24 -11.64
CA LYS A 41 -14.35 6.22 -10.28
C LYS A 41 -15.33 5.06 -10.11
N ILE A 42 -15.10 4.22 -9.11
CA ILE A 42 -15.96 3.07 -8.85
C ILE A 42 -17.20 3.48 -8.05
N SER A 43 -18.29 2.74 -8.23
CA SER A 43 -19.52 2.95 -7.49
C SER A 43 -19.38 2.44 -6.06
N ILE A 44 -20.32 2.82 -5.19
CA ILE A 44 -20.38 2.33 -3.81
C ILE A 44 -20.57 0.80 -3.82
N GLU A 45 -21.41 0.28 -4.72
CA GLU A 45 -21.63 -1.15 -4.86
C GLU A 45 -20.35 -1.89 -5.24
N GLN A 46 -19.59 -1.37 -6.21
CA GLN A 46 -18.31 -1.94 -6.61
C GLN A 46 -17.29 -1.89 -5.48
N GLN A 47 -17.28 -0.81 -4.70
CA GLN A 47 -16.40 -0.68 -3.56
C GLN A 47 -16.70 -1.73 -2.49
N GLU A 48 -17.98 -1.99 -2.20
CA GLU A 48 -18.38 -3.02 -1.26
C GLU A 48 -18.08 -4.43 -1.76
N GLN A 49 -18.27 -4.69 -3.05
CA GLN A 49 -17.88 -5.95 -3.66
C GLN A 49 -16.36 -6.18 -3.55
N LEU A 50 -15.59 -5.13 -3.81
CA LEU A 50 -14.14 -5.19 -3.70
C LEU A 50 -13.71 -5.45 -2.24
N ARG A 51 -14.32 -4.74 -1.29
CA ARG A 51 -14.05 -4.95 0.14
C ARG A 51 -14.26 -6.41 0.54
N THR A 52 -15.39 -6.98 0.13
CA THR A 52 -15.77 -8.35 0.46
C THR A 52 -14.79 -9.36 -0.13
N ILE A 53 -14.46 -9.20 -1.42
CA ILE A 53 -13.58 -10.16 -2.11
C ILE A 53 -12.14 -10.07 -1.58
N LEU A 54 -11.67 -8.88 -1.23
CA LEU A 54 -10.35 -8.69 -0.63
C LEU A 54 -10.26 -9.33 0.74
N LEU A 55 -11.31 -9.22 1.57
CA LEU A 55 -11.35 -9.87 2.88
C LEU A 55 -11.25 -11.39 2.76
N LYS A 56 -11.89 -11.98 1.79
CA LYS A 56 -11.79 -13.42 1.51
C LYS A 56 -10.37 -13.84 1.14
N SER A 57 -9.61 -12.93 0.56
CA SER A 57 -8.23 -13.16 0.15
C SER A 57 -7.20 -12.79 1.22
N GLY A 58 -7.66 -12.40 2.40
CA GLY A 58 -6.78 -11.99 3.49
C GLY A 58 -6.26 -10.56 3.37
N LEU A 59 -6.89 -9.75 2.54
CA LEU A 59 -6.54 -8.36 2.33
C LEU A 59 -7.64 -7.45 2.85
N GLU A 60 -7.32 -6.17 3.09
CA GLU A 60 -8.27 -5.22 3.64
C GLU A 60 -8.22 -3.90 2.89
N LEU A 61 -9.40 -3.38 2.54
CA LEU A 61 -9.54 -2.08 1.91
C LEU A 61 -9.34 -0.98 2.95
N MET A 62 -8.56 0.05 2.61
CA MET A 62 -8.23 1.14 3.52
C MET A 62 -8.83 2.45 3.04
N ASP A 63 -9.41 3.21 3.98
CA ASP A 63 -9.94 4.55 3.71
C ASP A 63 -9.45 5.60 4.71
N ASP A 64 -8.74 5.22 5.76
CA ASP A 64 -8.17 6.15 6.74
C ASP A 64 -6.80 6.64 6.23
N LYS A 65 -6.66 7.95 6.07
CA LYS A 65 -5.43 8.58 5.56
C LYS A 65 -4.19 8.22 6.38
N LYS A 66 -4.29 8.22 7.70
CA LYS A 66 -3.16 7.88 8.58
C LYS A 66 -2.78 6.41 8.44
N ALA A 67 -3.76 5.52 8.41
CA ALA A 67 -3.52 4.09 8.22
C ALA A 67 -2.88 3.81 6.85
N ILE A 68 -3.31 4.54 5.81
CA ILE A 68 -2.72 4.44 4.47
C ILE A 68 -1.24 4.84 4.51
N GLN A 69 -0.89 5.93 5.18
CA GLN A 69 0.50 6.38 5.29
C GLN A 69 1.37 5.37 6.02
N ILE A 70 0.86 4.76 7.09
CA ILE A 70 1.57 3.73 7.84
C ILE A 70 1.84 2.51 6.95
N GLU A 71 0.86 2.07 6.18
CA GLU A 71 1.03 0.95 5.26
C GLU A 71 2.05 1.27 4.16
N GLN A 72 2.07 2.50 3.65
CA GLN A 72 3.05 2.93 2.67
C GLN A 72 4.48 2.84 3.22
N ILE A 73 4.67 3.24 4.49
CA ILE A 73 5.97 3.11 5.16
C ILE A 73 6.39 1.64 5.24
N LYS A 74 5.48 0.76 5.64
CA LYS A 74 5.74 -0.69 5.73
C LYS A 74 6.15 -1.27 4.38
N ILE A 75 5.46 -0.89 3.31
CA ILE A 75 5.75 -1.36 1.95
C ILE A 75 7.16 -0.93 1.52
N ILE A 76 7.53 0.31 1.79
CA ILE A 76 8.86 0.81 1.45
C ILE A 76 9.94 0.01 2.21
N ILE A 77 9.71 -0.29 3.48
CA ILE A 77 10.64 -1.11 4.26
C ILE A 77 10.78 -2.51 3.66
N ILE A 78 9.66 -3.12 3.26
CA ILE A 78 9.67 -4.44 2.63
C ILE A 78 10.45 -4.41 1.31
N GLU A 79 10.23 -3.40 0.48
CA GLU A 79 10.95 -3.23 -0.78
C GLU A 79 12.45 -3.09 -0.54
N LEU A 80 12.86 -2.33 0.46
CA LEU A 80 14.28 -2.16 0.80
C LEU A 80 14.91 -3.46 1.25
N ILE A 81 14.20 -4.27 2.02
CA ILE A 81 14.68 -5.58 2.45
C ILE A 81 14.87 -6.51 1.26
N HIS A 82 13.92 -6.51 0.32
CA HIS A 82 13.99 -7.33 -0.89
C HIS A 82 15.12 -6.91 -1.83
N HIS A 83 15.51 -5.64 -1.80
CA HIS A 83 16.60 -5.09 -2.61
C HIS A 83 17.86 -4.82 -1.80
N SER A 84 18.04 -5.52 -0.68
CA SER A 84 19.15 -5.30 0.26
C SER A 84 20.54 -5.60 -0.30
N ARG A 85 20.64 -6.20 -1.47
CA ARG A 85 21.92 -6.50 -2.11
C ARG A 85 22.55 -5.27 -2.75
N GLU A 86 21.77 -4.24 -2.98
CA GLU A 86 22.26 -2.97 -3.50
C GLU A 86 22.45 -2.02 -2.34
N GLU A 87 23.67 -1.46 -2.23
CA GLU A 87 23.93 -0.43 -1.24
C GLU A 87 23.07 0.78 -1.54
N LEU A 88 22.25 1.19 -0.56
CA LEU A 88 21.52 2.42 -0.66
C LEU A 88 22.50 3.58 -0.61
N LYS A 89 22.69 4.25 -1.75
CA LYS A 89 23.54 5.42 -1.84
C LYS A 89 22.93 6.65 -1.18
N VAL A 90 21.69 6.54 -0.74
CA VAL A 90 20.97 7.63 -0.11
C VAL A 90 20.59 7.23 1.32
N ASN A 91 20.51 8.22 2.19
CA ASN A 91 20.04 8.05 3.55
C ASN A 91 18.59 7.55 3.54
N PHE A 92 18.27 6.58 4.37
CA PHE A 92 16.92 6.02 4.48
C PHE A 92 15.87 7.10 4.77
N SER A 93 16.19 8.06 5.64
CA SER A 93 15.27 9.16 5.97
C SER A 93 14.94 10.01 4.76
N ASP A 94 15.93 10.32 3.93
CA ASP A 94 15.73 11.08 2.70
C ASP A 94 14.92 10.28 1.68
N TYR A 95 15.23 9.00 1.55
CA TYR A 95 14.52 8.11 0.64
C TYR A 95 13.03 8.04 0.98
N LEU A 96 12.73 7.82 2.26
CA LEU A 96 11.35 7.73 2.74
C LEU A 96 10.60 9.05 2.55
N SER A 97 11.22 10.18 2.88
CA SER A 97 10.63 11.50 2.72
C SER A 97 10.28 11.80 1.27
N LYS A 98 11.16 11.48 0.35
CA LYS A 98 10.94 11.71 -1.08
C LYS A 98 9.85 10.81 -1.64
N LYS A 99 9.85 9.53 -1.26
CA LYS A 99 8.83 8.58 -1.72
C LYS A 99 7.43 8.97 -1.31
N LEU A 100 7.25 9.42 -0.08
CA LEU A 100 5.95 9.75 0.48
C LEU A 100 5.64 11.24 0.47
N ASN A 101 6.58 12.06 0.02
CA ASN A 101 6.43 13.52 -0.07
C ASN A 101 6.01 14.12 1.28
N ASN A 102 6.65 13.66 2.36
CA ASN A 102 6.37 14.12 3.72
C ASN A 102 7.67 14.19 4.53
N ASN A 103 7.64 14.96 5.60
CA ASN A 103 8.78 15.09 6.52
C ASN A 103 9.04 13.76 7.22
N TYR A 104 10.31 13.36 7.30
CA TYR A 104 10.70 12.09 7.95
C TYR A 104 10.28 12.03 9.41
N THR A 105 10.44 13.12 10.15
CA THR A 105 10.07 13.18 11.59
C THR A 105 8.58 12.88 11.76
N TYR A 106 7.74 13.46 10.92
CA TYR A 106 6.31 13.20 10.92
C TYR A 106 6.02 11.71 10.64
N LEU A 107 6.65 11.14 9.62
CA LEU A 107 6.44 9.75 9.24
C LEU A 107 6.93 8.78 10.33
N ALA A 108 8.08 9.07 10.92
CA ALA A 108 8.64 8.25 12.00
C ALA A 108 7.75 8.26 13.23
N ASN A 109 7.24 9.43 13.63
CA ASN A 109 6.33 9.54 14.77
C ASN A 109 5.00 8.83 14.51
N LEU A 110 4.44 8.99 13.33
CA LEU A 110 3.21 8.32 12.94
C LEU A 110 3.34 6.80 13.01
N PHE A 111 4.43 6.27 12.47
CA PHE A 111 4.71 4.83 12.49
C PHE A 111 4.91 4.32 13.92
N SER A 112 5.70 5.05 14.71
CA SER A 112 6.00 4.69 16.09
C SER A 112 4.75 4.63 16.97
N GLU A 113 3.84 5.61 16.83
CA GLU A 113 2.59 5.63 17.57
C GLU A 113 1.68 4.44 17.21
N ALA A 114 1.62 4.11 15.93
CA ALA A 114 0.71 3.07 15.46
C ALA A 114 1.22 1.66 15.72
N GLU A 115 2.51 1.43 15.54
CA GLU A 115 3.10 0.09 15.61
C GLU A 115 3.82 -0.18 16.93
N GLY A 116 4.07 0.84 17.74
CA GLY A 116 4.77 0.71 19.01
C GLY A 116 6.27 0.41 18.88
N ILE A 117 6.81 0.54 17.67
CA ILE A 117 8.24 0.34 17.39
C ILE A 117 8.75 1.49 16.53
N THR A 118 10.08 1.70 16.54
CA THR A 118 10.70 2.71 15.68
C THR A 118 10.98 2.14 14.30
N ILE A 119 11.11 3.03 13.31
CA ILE A 119 11.45 2.65 11.94
C ILE A 119 12.88 2.12 11.84
N GLU A 120 13.78 2.64 12.66
CA GLU A 120 15.21 2.27 12.65
C GLU A 120 15.52 0.87 13.16
#